data_832f012f8f9c13014221cec4f34c69bf
#
_entry.id   832f012f8f9c13014221cec4f34c69bf
#
_cell.length_a   1.000
_cell.length_b   1.000
_cell.length_c   1.000
_cell.angle_alpha   90.00
_cell.angle_beta   90.00
_cell.angle_gamma   90.00
#
_symmetry.space_group_name_H-M   'P 1'
#
loop_
_entity.id
_entity.type
_entity.pdbx_description
1 polymer ?
#
loop_
_entity_poly.entity_id
_entity_poly.type
_entity_poly.pdbx_seq_one_letter_code
_entity_poly.pdbx_strand_id
1 'polypeptide(L)'
;MSVAAGRVVPARRELSRGSRVRRSGVRGRADAVSRLLERPLTSYHLVLVAASLLLALGLAEVLSASSAISYGQGAGSYSVFLRQVLWAVLALPVAAVATRVTPRLLRIISWPLLFLVIGMLLLTYTARFGVSVNGNRNWIDPTGRGGSSAVLLQPSEMAKPVLVLWGAGVIANKERLLHSWKHLLFPYLVGCGVLIALVVGQGDAGTALIFIAITIGMLFLVGVPRWFFGVGALASLAGVAALIAQRPTRLTRVTTFLDPFAHSTSSGYQAVQSIYAL
;
A
#
# COMPACT_ATOMS: atom_id res chain seq x y z
N MET A 1 -87.71 20.81 9.47
CA MET A 1 -87.00 19.75 10.20
C MET A 1 -85.60 19.66 9.61
N SER A 2 -84.63 20.22 10.36
CA SER A 2 -83.22 20.33 9.92
C SER A 2 -82.41 19.29 10.67
N VAL A 3 -81.65 18.48 9.93
CA VAL A 3 -80.72 17.49 10.51
C VAL A 3 -79.34 18.00 10.31
N ALA A 4 -78.65 18.28 11.41
CA ALA A 4 -77.27 18.73 11.41
C ALA A 4 -76.31 17.58 11.11
N ALA A 5 -75.44 17.74 10.13
CA ALA A 5 -74.35 16.84 9.80
C ALA A 5 -73.12 17.22 10.62
N GLY A 6 -72.75 16.36 11.58
CA GLY A 6 -71.50 16.47 12.36
C GLY A 6 -70.26 16.21 11.49
N ARG A 7 -69.36 17.17 11.48
CA ARG A 7 -68.02 17.01 10.88
C ARG A 7 -67.11 16.21 11.81
N VAL A 8 -66.70 15.01 11.37
CA VAL A 8 -65.65 14.25 11.98
C VAL A 8 -64.32 14.80 11.47
N VAL A 9 -63.48 15.32 12.33
CA VAL A 9 -62.12 15.81 12.06
C VAL A 9 -61.17 14.61 12.19
N PRO A 10 -60.37 14.22 11.18
CA PRO A 10 -59.43 13.11 11.32
C PRO A 10 -58.15 13.57 12.03
N ALA A 11 -57.89 12.97 13.19
CA ALA A 11 -56.65 13.08 13.95
C ALA A 11 -55.47 12.37 13.24
N ARG A 12 -54.93 12.96 12.19
CA ARG A 12 -53.82 12.39 11.40
C ARG A 12 -52.70 13.36 11.05
N ARG A 13 -52.40 14.31 11.95
CA ARG A 13 -51.34 15.33 11.66
C ARG A 13 -50.15 15.37 12.64
N GLU A 14 -50.10 14.57 13.70
CA GLU A 14 -49.02 14.69 14.68
C GLU A 14 -47.83 13.69 14.48
N LEU A 15 -48.04 12.56 13.79
CA LEU A 15 -46.95 11.57 13.57
C LEU A 15 -45.94 11.94 12.50
N SER A 16 -46.17 13.00 11.69
CA SER A 16 -45.24 13.38 10.62
C SER A 16 -44.18 14.43 11.02
N ARG A 17 -44.31 15.08 12.18
CA ARG A 17 -43.36 16.11 12.64
C ARG A 17 -42.09 15.52 13.25
N GLY A 18 -42.17 14.40 13.97
CA GLY A 18 -41.00 13.78 14.62
C GLY A 18 -39.96 13.19 13.65
N SER A 19 -40.40 12.69 12.52
CA SER A 19 -39.49 12.06 11.51
C SER A 19 -38.74 13.08 10.64
N ARG A 20 -39.28 14.27 10.45
CA ARG A 20 -38.63 15.34 9.67
C ARG A 20 -37.51 16.03 10.44
N VAL A 21 -37.63 16.21 11.75
CA VAL A 21 -36.59 16.85 12.57
C VAL A 21 -35.36 15.98 12.69
N ARG A 22 -35.53 14.65 12.77
CA ARG A 22 -34.37 13.72 12.86
C ARG A 22 -33.61 13.58 11.54
N ARG A 23 -34.29 13.68 10.40
CA ARG A 23 -33.65 13.65 9.06
C ARG A 23 -32.92 14.95 8.71
N SER A 24 -33.35 16.09 9.24
CA SER A 24 -32.68 17.38 9.03
C SER A 24 -31.34 17.48 9.76
N GLY A 25 -31.22 16.89 10.94
CA GLY A 25 -29.96 16.87 11.71
C GLY A 25 -28.85 16.03 11.07
N VAL A 26 -29.21 14.90 10.47
CA VAL A 26 -28.22 14.02 9.78
C VAL A 26 -27.77 14.63 8.45
N ARG A 27 -28.69 15.22 7.68
CA ARG A 27 -28.35 15.96 6.46
C ARG A 27 -27.50 17.19 6.74
N GLY A 28 -27.83 17.97 7.74
CA GLY A 28 -27.04 19.14 8.14
C GLY A 28 -25.62 18.81 8.60
N ARG A 29 -25.41 17.64 9.23
CA ARG A 29 -24.06 17.15 9.55
C ARG A 29 -23.30 16.64 8.33
N ALA A 30 -23.96 15.93 7.43
CA ALA A 30 -23.36 15.50 6.16
C ALA A 30 -22.96 16.71 5.30
N ASP A 31 -23.82 17.73 5.21
CA ASP A 31 -23.54 18.97 4.47
C ASP A 31 -22.46 19.84 5.14
N ALA A 32 -22.28 19.75 6.45
CA ALA A 32 -21.19 20.40 7.16
C ALA A 32 -19.85 19.69 6.91
N VAL A 33 -19.85 18.37 6.91
CA VAL A 33 -18.65 17.56 6.60
C VAL A 33 -18.26 17.74 5.15
N SER A 34 -19.21 17.73 4.19
CA SER A 34 -18.88 17.95 2.78
C SER A 34 -18.28 19.36 2.56
N ARG A 35 -18.84 20.39 3.18
CA ARG A 35 -18.27 21.76 3.12
C ARG A 35 -16.90 21.89 3.75
N LEU A 36 -16.58 21.10 4.78
CA LEU A 36 -15.22 21.02 5.35
C LEU A 36 -14.27 20.33 4.39
N LEU A 37 -14.69 19.25 3.71
CA LEU A 37 -13.90 18.52 2.75
C LEU A 37 -13.65 19.28 1.44
N GLU A 38 -14.54 20.21 1.07
CA GLU A 38 -14.40 21.08 -0.10
C GLU A 38 -13.39 22.23 0.07
N ARG A 39 -12.91 22.48 1.30
CA ARG A 39 -11.87 23.50 1.51
C ARG A 39 -10.54 23.02 0.90
N PRO A 40 -9.84 23.86 0.14
CA PRO A 40 -8.69 23.46 -0.69
C PRO A 40 -7.51 22.86 0.10
N LEU A 41 -7.40 23.16 1.39
CA LEU A 41 -6.33 22.62 2.25
C LEU A 41 -6.78 21.49 3.19
N THR A 42 -8.06 21.13 3.22
CA THR A 42 -8.57 20.12 4.16
C THR A 42 -8.00 18.74 3.86
N SER A 43 -7.97 18.33 2.60
CA SER A 43 -7.38 17.04 2.19
C SER A 43 -5.89 16.97 2.56
N TYR A 44 -5.15 18.07 2.39
CA TYR A 44 -3.74 18.14 2.79
C TYR A 44 -3.56 17.95 4.30
N HIS A 45 -4.34 18.68 5.11
CA HIS A 45 -4.25 18.56 6.57
C HIS A 45 -4.69 17.19 7.08
N LEU A 46 -5.74 16.60 6.49
CA LEU A 46 -6.19 15.25 6.85
C LEU A 46 -5.08 14.20 6.59
N VAL A 47 -4.44 14.25 5.43
CA VAL A 47 -3.35 13.33 5.10
C VAL A 47 -2.16 13.56 6.04
N LEU A 48 -1.81 14.82 6.31
CA LEU A 48 -0.71 15.17 7.22
C LEU A 48 -0.98 14.68 8.64
N VAL A 49 -2.17 14.93 9.18
CA VAL A 49 -2.56 14.48 10.52
C VAL A 49 -2.58 12.95 10.60
N ALA A 50 -3.19 12.28 9.62
CA ALA A 50 -3.22 10.82 9.58
C ALA A 50 -1.81 10.22 9.51
N ALA A 51 -0.94 10.75 8.65
CA ALA A 51 0.45 10.32 8.54
C ALA A 51 1.24 10.56 9.84
N SER A 52 1.05 11.72 10.49
CA SER A 52 1.71 12.04 11.77
C SER A 52 1.26 11.12 12.89
N LEU A 53 -0.05 10.83 12.98
CA LEU A 53 -0.60 9.90 13.97
C LEU A 53 -0.07 8.49 13.76
N LEU A 54 -0.07 8.00 12.52
CA LEU A 54 0.47 6.68 12.18
C LEU A 54 1.97 6.58 12.48
N LEU A 55 2.74 7.65 12.20
CA LEU A 55 4.16 7.69 12.53
C LEU A 55 4.37 7.65 14.04
N ALA A 56 3.62 8.43 14.82
CA ALA A 56 3.72 8.46 16.27
C ALA A 56 3.35 7.10 16.89
N LEU A 57 2.24 6.51 16.45
CA LEU A 57 1.84 5.16 16.88
C LEU A 57 2.89 4.12 16.49
N GLY A 58 3.38 4.13 15.26
CA GLY A 58 4.41 3.20 14.80
C GLY A 58 5.71 3.31 15.60
N LEU A 59 6.14 4.53 15.98
CA LEU A 59 7.31 4.72 16.85
C LEU A 59 7.05 4.19 18.26
N ALA A 60 5.85 4.37 18.81
CA ALA A 60 5.49 3.84 20.13
C ALA A 60 5.48 2.30 20.12
N GLU A 61 4.91 1.69 19.09
CA GLU A 61 4.90 0.23 18.89
C GLU A 61 6.32 -0.33 18.76
N VAL A 62 7.17 0.30 17.95
CA VAL A 62 8.58 -0.12 17.81
C VAL A 62 9.31 -0.02 19.15
N LEU A 63 9.10 1.04 19.91
CA LEU A 63 9.70 1.19 21.24
C LEU A 63 9.24 0.06 22.18
N SER A 64 7.94 -0.19 22.23
CA SER A 64 7.35 -1.24 23.07
C SER A 64 7.83 -2.64 22.70
N ALA A 65 7.73 -3.00 21.43
CA ALA A 65 8.05 -4.35 20.95
C ALA A 65 9.56 -4.64 20.94
N SER A 66 10.40 -3.65 20.62
CA SER A 66 11.85 -3.89 20.46
C SER A 66 12.64 -3.78 21.75
N SER A 67 12.15 -3.11 22.78
CA SER A 67 12.88 -2.90 24.04
C SER A 67 13.24 -4.21 24.75
N ALA A 68 12.27 -5.12 24.86
CA ALA A 68 12.48 -6.43 25.51
C ALA A 68 13.45 -7.33 24.70
N ILE A 69 13.30 -7.36 23.37
CA ILE A 69 14.13 -8.19 22.49
C ILE A 69 15.58 -7.67 22.48
N SER A 70 15.77 -6.37 22.38
CA SER A 70 17.11 -5.74 22.37
C SER A 70 17.87 -5.97 23.68
N TYR A 71 17.17 -5.93 24.80
CA TYR A 71 17.75 -6.21 26.10
C TYR A 71 18.25 -7.66 26.20
N GLY A 72 17.43 -8.63 25.76
CA GLY A 72 17.79 -10.06 25.77
C GLY A 72 18.97 -10.43 24.84
N GLN A 73 19.26 -9.60 23.83
CA GLN A 73 20.39 -9.81 22.90
C GLN A 73 21.67 -9.07 23.30
N GLY A 74 21.71 -8.40 24.47
CA GLY A 74 22.86 -7.62 24.91
C GLY A 74 23.11 -6.32 24.11
N ALA A 75 22.20 -5.99 23.17
CA ALA A 75 22.18 -4.71 22.50
C ALA A 75 21.47 -3.69 23.40
N GLY A 76 21.83 -2.40 23.33
CA GLY A 76 21.12 -1.38 24.12
C GLY A 76 19.63 -1.41 23.83
N SER A 77 18.79 -1.37 24.89
CA SER A 77 17.31 -1.52 24.81
C SER A 77 16.64 -0.61 23.79
N TYR A 78 17.28 0.48 23.39
CA TYR A 78 16.75 1.48 22.46
C TYR A 78 17.39 1.43 21.06
N SER A 79 18.25 0.45 20.77
CA SER A 79 19.04 0.44 19.52
C SER A 79 18.15 0.40 18.26
N VAL A 80 17.09 -0.42 18.27
CA VAL A 80 16.14 -0.53 17.16
C VAL A 80 15.30 0.73 17.05
N PHE A 81 14.80 1.24 18.18
CA PHE A 81 13.99 2.47 18.23
C PHE A 81 14.77 3.68 17.73
N LEU A 82 16.02 3.90 18.18
CA LEU A 82 16.85 5.03 17.73
C LEU A 82 17.11 4.97 16.22
N ARG A 83 17.32 3.78 15.67
CA ARG A 83 17.47 3.59 14.23
C ARG A 83 16.18 3.99 13.48
N GLN A 84 15.01 3.61 14.01
CA GLN A 84 13.73 3.98 13.42
C GLN A 84 13.50 5.50 13.49
N VAL A 85 13.78 6.13 14.63
CA VAL A 85 13.71 7.59 14.78
C VAL A 85 14.64 8.30 13.80
N LEU A 86 15.88 7.83 13.65
CA LEU A 86 16.82 8.40 12.69
C LEU A 86 16.24 8.38 11.26
N TRP A 87 15.70 7.25 10.82
CA TRP A 87 15.08 7.14 9.50
C TRP A 87 13.84 8.02 9.35
N ALA A 88 13.02 8.12 10.40
CA ALA A 88 11.87 9.03 10.42
C ALA A 88 12.30 10.49 10.27
N VAL A 89 13.30 10.93 11.03
CA VAL A 89 13.84 12.28 10.96
C VAL A 89 14.44 12.58 9.57
N LEU A 90 15.14 11.63 8.97
CA LEU A 90 15.67 11.79 7.61
C LEU A 90 14.57 11.81 6.54
N ALA A 91 13.46 11.12 6.76
CA ALA A 91 12.33 11.10 5.83
C ALA A 91 11.52 12.41 5.82
N LEU A 92 11.45 13.13 6.94
CA LEU A 92 10.67 14.38 7.05
C LEU A 92 11.08 15.46 6.04
N PRO A 93 12.37 15.83 5.89
CA PRO A 93 12.78 16.81 4.90
C PRO A 93 12.52 16.32 3.46
N VAL A 94 12.69 15.02 3.20
CA VAL A 94 12.39 14.43 1.89
C VAL A 94 10.88 14.58 1.59
N ALA A 95 10.02 14.27 2.55
CA ALA A 95 8.59 14.48 2.43
C ALA A 95 8.24 15.96 2.21
N ALA A 96 8.84 16.88 2.96
CA ALA A 96 8.63 18.32 2.81
C ALA A 96 9.04 18.83 1.42
N VAL A 97 10.15 18.35 0.87
CA VAL A 97 10.58 18.67 -0.50
C VAL A 97 9.60 18.08 -1.51
N ALA A 98 9.18 16.83 -1.31
CA ALA A 98 8.25 16.15 -2.22
C ALA A 98 6.92 16.89 -2.37
N THR A 99 6.42 17.55 -1.30
CA THR A 99 5.19 18.37 -1.39
C THR A 99 5.33 19.60 -2.28
N ARG A 100 6.54 20.04 -2.58
CA ARG A 100 6.82 21.20 -3.42
C ARG A 100 7.18 20.86 -4.85
N VAL A 101 7.30 19.59 -5.17
CA VAL A 101 7.64 19.12 -6.51
C VAL A 101 6.44 19.31 -7.45
N THR A 102 6.65 19.98 -8.57
CA THR A 102 5.58 20.21 -9.54
C THR A 102 5.25 18.92 -10.32
N PRO A 103 4.00 18.71 -10.76
CA PRO A 103 3.62 17.55 -11.56
C PRO A 103 4.43 17.40 -12.86
N ARG A 104 4.90 18.54 -13.43
CA ARG A 104 5.78 18.51 -14.61
C ARG A 104 7.13 17.87 -14.30
N LEU A 105 7.75 18.28 -13.19
CA LEU A 105 9.03 17.72 -12.77
C LEU A 105 8.89 16.23 -12.43
N LEU A 106 7.83 15.83 -11.70
CA LEU A 106 7.53 14.43 -11.41
C LEU A 106 7.45 13.58 -12.68
N ARG A 107 6.81 14.11 -13.72
CA ARG A 107 6.68 13.41 -15.00
C ARG A 107 8.04 13.27 -15.73
N ILE A 108 8.89 14.29 -15.67
CA ILE A 108 10.22 14.26 -16.30
C ILE A 108 11.13 13.26 -15.58
N ILE A 109 11.16 13.29 -14.23
CA ILE A 109 12.04 12.43 -13.43
C ILE A 109 11.55 10.98 -13.36
N SER A 110 10.29 10.70 -13.71
CA SER A 110 9.72 9.34 -13.60
C SER A 110 10.46 8.30 -14.43
N TRP A 111 10.94 8.64 -15.64
CA TRP A 111 11.71 7.74 -16.48
C TRP A 111 13.10 7.46 -15.93
N PRO A 112 13.93 8.47 -15.59
CA PRO A 112 15.19 8.23 -14.89
C PRO A 112 15.05 7.41 -13.61
N LEU A 113 14.01 7.68 -12.79
CA LEU A 113 13.73 6.91 -11.59
C LEU A 113 13.38 5.45 -11.88
N LEU A 114 12.61 5.19 -12.94
CA LEU A 114 12.31 3.82 -13.37
C LEU A 114 13.58 3.06 -13.73
N PHE A 115 14.46 3.64 -14.54
CA PHE A 115 15.72 3.01 -14.91
C PHE A 115 16.66 2.82 -13.71
N LEU A 116 16.72 3.81 -12.81
CA LEU A 116 17.46 3.70 -11.55
C LEU A 116 16.99 2.49 -10.74
N VAL A 117 15.68 2.37 -10.54
CA VAL A 117 15.10 1.28 -9.74
C VAL A 117 15.30 -0.07 -10.42
N ILE A 118 15.16 -0.17 -11.75
CA ILE A 118 15.48 -1.38 -12.50
C ILE A 118 16.95 -1.74 -12.30
N GLY A 119 17.86 -0.78 -12.39
CA GLY A 119 19.28 -0.99 -12.12
C GLY A 119 19.53 -1.49 -10.69
N MET A 120 18.89 -0.89 -9.70
CA MET A 120 18.97 -1.36 -8.30
C MET A 120 18.40 -2.78 -8.13
N LEU A 121 17.27 -3.11 -8.77
CA LEU A 121 16.71 -4.46 -8.75
C LEU A 121 17.68 -5.47 -9.41
N LEU A 122 18.36 -5.10 -10.48
CA LEU A 122 19.38 -5.94 -11.11
C LEU A 122 20.61 -6.12 -10.21
N LEU A 123 21.02 -5.10 -9.45
CA LEU A 123 22.14 -5.21 -8.52
C LEU A 123 21.90 -6.26 -7.42
N THR A 124 20.66 -6.55 -7.04
CA THR A 124 20.39 -7.61 -6.07
C THR A 124 20.81 -9.00 -6.55
N TYR A 125 20.90 -9.22 -7.86
CA TYR A 125 21.34 -10.49 -8.44
C TYR A 125 22.86 -10.64 -8.44
N THR A 126 23.61 -9.57 -8.21
CA THR A 126 25.07 -9.62 -8.18
C THR A 126 25.56 -10.21 -6.85
N ALA A 127 26.63 -11.01 -6.90
CA ALA A 127 27.22 -11.62 -5.71
C ALA A 127 27.78 -10.58 -4.72
N ARG A 128 28.23 -9.44 -5.24
CA ARG A 128 28.89 -8.39 -4.45
C ARG A 128 27.93 -7.57 -3.62
N PHE A 129 26.79 -7.17 -4.19
CA PHE A 129 25.87 -6.22 -3.57
C PHE A 129 24.59 -6.88 -3.06
N GLY A 130 24.17 -8.00 -3.69
CA GLY A 130 22.92 -8.67 -3.34
C GLY A 130 23.02 -9.48 -2.06
N VAL A 131 22.13 -9.20 -1.10
CA VAL A 131 22.06 -9.89 0.19
C VAL A 131 20.77 -10.69 0.27
N SER A 132 20.90 -11.93 0.76
CA SER A 132 19.75 -12.81 0.96
C SER A 132 19.27 -12.70 2.42
N VAL A 133 17.99 -12.37 2.60
CA VAL A 133 17.34 -12.31 3.90
C VAL A 133 16.10 -13.21 3.85
N ASN A 134 15.99 -14.12 4.82
CA ASN A 134 14.90 -15.11 4.90
C ASN A 134 14.68 -15.93 3.61
N GLY A 135 15.78 -16.24 2.90
CA GLY A 135 15.74 -17.03 1.67
C GLY A 135 15.37 -16.25 0.39
N ASN A 136 15.13 -14.94 0.48
CA ASN A 136 14.88 -14.06 -0.65
C ASN A 136 16.07 -13.13 -0.87
N ARG A 137 16.51 -13.00 -2.13
CA ARG A 137 17.66 -12.15 -2.48
C ARG A 137 17.18 -10.79 -2.98
N ASN A 138 16.59 -10.01 -2.08
CA ASN A 138 15.87 -8.77 -2.36
C ASN A 138 16.44 -7.52 -1.65
N TRP A 139 17.62 -7.66 -1.01
CA TRP A 139 18.32 -6.55 -0.36
C TRP A 139 19.64 -6.23 -1.05
N ILE A 140 20.06 -4.98 -0.96
CA ILE A 140 21.35 -4.49 -1.40
C ILE A 140 22.16 -4.01 -0.20
N ASP A 141 23.42 -4.45 -0.13
CA ASP A 141 24.44 -3.85 0.69
C ASP A 141 25.24 -2.84 -0.16
N PRO A 142 25.04 -1.53 0.02
CA PRO A 142 25.75 -0.52 -0.77
C PRO A 142 27.29 -0.55 -0.59
N THR A 143 27.75 -1.12 0.52
CA THR A 143 29.19 -1.22 0.79
C THR A 143 29.86 -2.39 0.10
N GLY A 144 29.09 -3.33 -0.44
CA GLY A 144 29.59 -4.53 -1.09
C GLY A 144 30.26 -5.53 -0.13
N ARG A 145 29.94 -5.45 1.18
CA ARG A 145 30.50 -6.31 2.24
C ARG A 145 29.63 -7.52 2.58
N GLY A 146 28.69 -7.85 1.70
CA GLY A 146 27.88 -9.08 1.83
C GLY A 146 26.87 -9.08 2.99
N GLY A 147 26.32 -7.91 3.36
CA GLY A 147 25.28 -7.81 4.39
C GLY A 147 25.80 -7.47 5.80
N SER A 148 27.11 -7.21 5.96
CA SER A 148 27.68 -6.76 7.21
C SER A 148 27.53 -5.26 7.46
N SER A 149 26.93 -4.51 6.53
CA SER A 149 26.69 -3.08 6.69
C SER A 149 25.47 -2.81 7.58
N ALA A 150 25.55 -1.70 8.31
CA ALA A 150 24.45 -1.20 9.15
C ALA A 150 23.25 -0.75 8.32
N VAL A 151 23.44 -0.54 7.01
CA VAL A 151 22.43 -0.01 6.09
C VAL A 151 22.21 -1.02 4.96
N LEU A 152 21.06 -1.68 4.97
CA LEU A 152 20.57 -2.49 3.86
C LEU A 152 19.44 -1.74 3.18
N LEU A 153 19.43 -1.73 1.85
CA LEU A 153 18.39 -1.12 1.03
C LEU A 153 17.58 -2.20 0.33
N GLN A 154 16.26 -2.06 0.35
CA GLN A 154 15.37 -2.93 -0.41
C GLN A 154 14.85 -2.17 -1.63
N PRO A 155 15.36 -2.44 -2.84
CA PRO A 155 14.99 -1.68 -4.05
C PRO A 155 13.51 -1.77 -4.41
N SER A 156 12.86 -2.88 -4.11
CA SER A 156 11.44 -3.08 -4.36
C SER A 156 10.53 -2.11 -3.56
N GLU A 157 10.98 -1.62 -2.39
CA GLU A 157 10.27 -0.59 -1.65
C GLU A 157 10.27 0.74 -2.40
N MET A 158 11.41 1.10 -2.99
CA MET A 158 11.54 2.31 -3.82
C MET A 158 10.81 2.15 -5.16
N ALA A 159 10.72 0.92 -5.67
CA ALA A 159 10.06 0.63 -6.95
C ALA A 159 8.54 0.86 -6.89
N LYS A 160 7.89 0.67 -5.75
CA LYS A 160 6.44 0.88 -5.60
C LYS A 160 6.00 2.31 -5.94
N PRO A 161 6.52 3.36 -5.27
CA PRO A 161 6.17 4.73 -5.61
C PRO A 161 6.64 5.14 -7.02
N VAL A 162 7.78 4.62 -7.49
CA VAL A 162 8.27 4.89 -8.85
C VAL A 162 7.33 4.28 -9.89
N LEU A 163 6.82 3.06 -9.68
CA LEU A 163 5.84 2.42 -10.55
C LEU A 163 4.56 3.25 -10.68
N VAL A 164 4.04 3.77 -9.55
CA VAL A 164 2.86 4.65 -9.55
C VAL A 164 3.14 5.94 -10.32
N LEU A 165 4.26 6.58 -10.02
CA LEU A 165 4.64 7.86 -10.60
C LEU A 165 4.85 7.77 -12.11
N TRP A 166 5.65 6.80 -12.55
CA TRP A 166 5.93 6.56 -13.96
C TRP A 166 4.68 6.10 -14.71
N GLY A 167 3.92 5.17 -14.12
CA GLY A 167 2.69 4.67 -14.71
C GLY A 167 1.65 5.77 -14.91
N ALA A 168 1.45 6.63 -13.91
CA ALA A 168 0.56 7.79 -14.02
C ALA A 168 1.02 8.74 -15.15
N GLY A 169 2.33 8.98 -15.26
CA GLY A 169 2.89 9.79 -16.34
C GLY A 169 2.64 9.21 -17.73
N VAL A 170 2.84 7.89 -17.90
CA VAL A 170 2.59 7.17 -19.17
C VAL A 170 1.11 7.22 -19.55
N ILE A 171 0.24 6.91 -18.59
CA ILE A 171 -1.22 6.90 -18.80
C ILE A 171 -1.74 8.30 -19.15
N ALA A 172 -1.34 9.32 -18.40
CA ALA A 172 -1.75 10.70 -18.65
C ALA A 172 -1.33 11.20 -20.05
N ASN A 173 -0.17 10.79 -20.54
CA ASN A 173 0.28 11.14 -21.89
C ASN A 173 -0.50 10.43 -23.01
N LYS A 174 -1.19 9.33 -22.68
CA LYS A 174 -1.91 8.49 -23.64
C LYS A 174 -3.42 8.50 -23.44
N GLU A 175 -3.97 9.43 -22.67
CA GLU A 175 -5.39 9.50 -22.31
C GLU A 175 -6.33 9.36 -23.53
N ARG A 176 -5.99 10.01 -24.66
CA ARG A 176 -6.78 9.94 -25.90
C ARG A 176 -6.70 8.59 -26.63
N LEU A 177 -5.72 7.74 -26.29
CA LEU A 177 -5.44 6.47 -26.97
C LEU A 177 -5.83 5.25 -26.11
N LEU A 178 -6.38 5.47 -24.92
CA LEU A 178 -6.73 4.41 -23.96
C LEU A 178 -7.80 3.43 -24.47
N HIS A 179 -8.59 3.83 -25.49
CA HIS A 179 -9.52 2.93 -26.20
C HIS A 179 -8.82 1.83 -26.99
N SER A 180 -7.55 2.00 -27.33
CA SER A 180 -6.74 1.00 -28.04
C SER A 180 -5.87 0.22 -27.06
N TRP A 181 -6.19 -1.04 -26.82
CA TRP A 181 -5.43 -1.94 -25.92
C TRP A 181 -3.95 -2.06 -26.29
N LYS A 182 -3.59 -1.91 -27.58
CA LYS A 182 -2.20 -1.92 -28.06
C LYS A 182 -1.38 -0.76 -27.50
N HIS A 183 -1.98 0.41 -27.38
CA HIS A 183 -1.32 1.60 -26.83
C HIS A 183 -1.22 1.58 -25.29
N LEU A 184 -2.13 0.86 -24.64
CA LEU A 184 -2.07 0.59 -23.20
C LEU A 184 -0.99 -0.45 -22.89
N LEU A 185 -0.87 -1.49 -23.73
CA LEU A 185 0.08 -2.57 -23.56
C LEU A 185 1.53 -2.04 -23.56
N PHE A 186 1.86 -1.15 -24.49
CA PHE A 186 3.20 -0.58 -24.60
C PHE A 186 3.19 0.94 -24.40
N PRO A 187 4.02 1.51 -23.47
CA PRO A 187 5.04 0.88 -22.65
C PRO A 187 4.57 0.43 -21.26
N TYR A 188 3.32 0.74 -20.83
CA TYR A 188 2.89 0.60 -19.43
C TYR A 188 2.99 -0.85 -18.93
N LEU A 189 2.26 -1.77 -19.57
CA LEU A 189 2.25 -3.17 -19.10
C LEU A 189 3.60 -3.86 -19.27
N VAL A 190 4.38 -3.47 -20.27
CA VAL A 190 5.76 -3.99 -20.46
C VAL A 190 6.63 -3.55 -19.29
N GLY A 191 6.60 -2.27 -18.90
CA GLY A 191 7.38 -1.76 -17.77
C GLY A 191 6.95 -2.38 -16.44
N CYS A 192 5.62 -2.50 -16.20
CA CYS A 192 5.09 -3.22 -15.02
C CYS A 192 5.56 -4.69 -15.02
N GLY A 193 5.48 -5.37 -16.17
CA GLY A 193 5.88 -6.76 -16.31
C GLY A 193 7.36 -6.97 -16.03
N VAL A 194 8.24 -6.08 -16.48
CA VAL A 194 9.67 -6.12 -16.18
C VAL A 194 9.93 -6.01 -14.68
N LEU A 195 9.31 -5.04 -14.00
CA LEU A 195 9.45 -4.87 -12.55
C LEU A 195 8.93 -6.10 -11.79
N ILE A 196 7.75 -6.62 -12.16
CA ILE A 196 7.16 -7.81 -11.54
C ILE A 196 8.07 -9.02 -11.76
N ALA A 197 8.58 -9.24 -12.99
CA ALA A 197 9.46 -10.36 -13.30
C ALA A 197 10.77 -10.31 -12.49
N LEU A 198 11.37 -9.13 -12.35
CA LEU A 198 12.57 -8.95 -11.53
C LEU A 198 12.29 -9.29 -10.05
N VAL A 199 11.20 -8.82 -9.48
CA VAL A 199 10.85 -9.08 -8.08
C VAL A 199 10.49 -10.55 -7.85
N VAL A 200 9.78 -11.18 -8.78
CA VAL A 200 9.51 -12.64 -8.74
C VAL A 200 10.81 -13.44 -8.79
N GLY A 201 11.75 -13.05 -9.65
CA GLY A 201 13.05 -13.69 -9.75
C GLY A 201 13.91 -13.60 -8.48
N GLN A 202 13.73 -12.55 -7.66
CA GLN A 202 14.33 -12.41 -6.32
C GLN A 202 13.76 -13.38 -5.28
N GLY A 203 12.66 -14.07 -5.60
CA GLY A 203 11.92 -14.93 -4.69
C GLY A 203 10.85 -14.20 -3.86
N ASP A 204 10.67 -12.88 -4.04
CA ASP A 204 9.74 -12.05 -3.27
C ASP A 204 8.34 -12.01 -3.92
N ALA A 205 7.60 -13.11 -3.72
CA ALA A 205 6.24 -13.23 -4.24
C ALA A 205 5.26 -12.24 -3.58
N GLY A 206 5.48 -11.87 -2.31
CA GLY A 206 4.63 -10.93 -1.59
C GLY A 206 4.68 -9.53 -2.21
N THR A 207 5.87 -9.02 -2.46
CA THR A 207 6.05 -7.72 -3.13
C THR A 207 5.58 -7.76 -4.59
N ALA A 208 5.74 -8.88 -5.29
CA ALA A 208 5.22 -9.04 -6.65
C ALA A 208 3.69 -8.90 -6.71
N LEU A 209 2.95 -9.46 -5.73
CA LEU A 209 1.50 -9.28 -5.61
C LEU A 209 1.11 -7.82 -5.39
N ILE A 210 1.88 -7.07 -4.61
CA ILE A 210 1.65 -5.62 -4.42
C ILE A 210 1.83 -4.87 -5.75
N PHE A 211 2.84 -5.20 -6.55
CA PHE A 211 3.05 -4.59 -7.87
C PHE A 211 1.91 -4.90 -8.83
N ILE A 212 1.41 -6.14 -8.82
CA ILE A 212 0.23 -6.53 -9.59
C ILE A 212 -0.99 -5.72 -9.13
N ALA A 213 -1.22 -5.60 -7.82
CA ALA A 213 -2.32 -4.82 -7.26
C ALA A 213 -2.25 -3.33 -7.64
N ILE A 214 -1.06 -2.72 -7.58
CA ILE A 214 -0.83 -1.34 -8.04
C ILE A 214 -1.15 -1.22 -9.53
N THR A 215 -0.66 -2.14 -10.36
CA THR A 215 -0.89 -2.14 -11.81
C THR A 215 -2.38 -2.23 -12.14
N ILE A 216 -3.09 -3.16 -11.49
CA ILE A 216 -4.54 -3.35 -11.65
C ILE A 216 -5.30 -2.10 -11.16
N GLY A 217 -4.95 -1.57 -10.00
CA GLY A 217 -5.57 -0.38 -9.43
C GLY A 217 -5.45 0.84 -10.34
N MET A 218 -4.29 1.07 -10.94
CA MET A 218 -4.09 2.16 -11.89
C MET A 218 -4.91 1.97 -13.16
N LEU A 219 -4.99 0.76 -13.71
CA LEU A 219 -5.82 0.45 -14.88
C LEU A 219 -7.31 0.64 -14.57
N PHE A 220 -7.73 0.29 -13.35
CA PHE A 220 -9.11 0.49 -12.90
C PHE A 220 -9.48 1.97 -12.86
N LEU A 221 -8.62 2.83 -12.30
CA LEU A 221 -8.83 4.28 -12.25
C LEU A 221 -8.94 4.92 -13.63
N VAL A 222 -8.30 4.34 -14.64
CA VAL A 222 -8.32 4.80 -16.03
C VAL A 222 -9.56 4.34 -16.79
N GLY A 223 -10.34 3.41 -16.22
CA GLY A 223 -11.57 2.92 -16.85
C GLY A 223 -11.35 1.89 -17.95
N VAL A 224 -10.29 1.08 -17.85
CA VAL A 224 -10.03 -0.03 -18.78
C VAL A 224 -11.19 -1.04 -18.76
N PRO A 225 -11.54 -1.69 -19.90
CA PRO A 225 -12.65 -2.63 -19.99
C PRO A 225 -12.57 -3.77 -18.96
N ARG A 226 -13.69 -4.14 -18.37
CA ARG A 226 -13.76 -5.10 -17.23
C ARG A 226 -13.19 -6.48 -17.54
N TRP A 227 -13.28 -6.94 -18.81
CA TRP A 227 -12.72 -8.23 -19.21
C TRP A 227 -11.21 -8.32 -18.97
N PHE A 228 -10.51 -7.18 -19.06
CA PHE A 228 -9.07 -7.12 -18.84
C PHE A 228 -8.70 -7.50 -17.40
N PHE A 229 -9.52 -7.09 -16.43
CA PHE A 229 -9.34 -7.45 -15.03
C PHE A 229 -9.55 -8.93 -14.78
N GLY A 230 -10.52 -9.54 -15.47
CA GLY A 230 -10.76 -10.99 -15.41
C GLY A 230 -9.53 -11.78 -15.89
N VAL A 231 -8.98 -11.41 -17.04
CA VAL A 231 -7.75 -12.03 -17.57
C VAL A 231 -6.57 -11.78 -16.64
N GLY A 232 -6.38 -10.55 -16.14
CA GLY A 232 -5.32 -10.20 -15.20
C GLY A 232 -5.42 -10.98 -13.88
N ALA A 233 -6.63 -11.13 -13.34
CA ALA A 233 -6.86 -11.90 -12.12
C ALA A 233 -6.55 -13.39 -12.34
N LEU A 234 -7.00 -13.96 -13.45
CA LEU A 234 -6.71 -15.36 -13.79
C LEU A 234 -5.22 -15.61 -13.99
N ALA A 235 -4.53 -14.72 -14.72
CA ALA A 235 -3.08 -14.79 -14.91
C ALA A 235 -2.32 -14.66 -13.58
N SER A 236 -2.77 -13.76 -12.70
CA SER A 236 -2.18 -13.59 -11.36
C SER A 236 -2.38 -14.83 -10.50
N LEU A 237 -3.57 -15.41 -10.52
CA LEU A 237 -3.89 -16.62 -9.77
C LEU A 237 -3.06 -17.81 -10.26
N ALA A 238 -2.95 -17.99 -11.58
CA ALA A 238 -2.10 -19.02 -12.18
C ALA A 238 -0.61 -18.81 -11.83
N GLY A 239 -0.14 -17.55 -11.88
CA GLY A 239 1.22 -17.20 -11.48
C GLY A 239 1.51 -17.52 -10.02
N VAL A 240 0.59 -17.16 -9.10
CA VAL A 240 0.69 -17.49 -7.67
C VAL A 240 0.70 -19.00 -7.45
N ALA A 241 -0.20 -19.74 -8.09
CA ALA A 241 -0.24 -21.20 -8.01
C ALA A 241 1.07 -21.83 -8.49
N ALA A 242 1.61 -21.38 -9.61
CA ALA A 242 2.90 -21.84 -10.12
C ALA A 242 4.06 -21.52 -9.16
N LEU A 243 4.07 -20.32 -8.56
CA LEU A 243 5.09 -19.92 -7.58
C LEU A 243 5.01 -20.75 -6.28
N ILE A 244 3.81 -21.11 -5.84
CA ILE A 244 3.60 -21.99 -4.66
C ILE A 244 4.11 -23.40 -4.98
N ALA A 245 3.78 -23.92 -6.18
CA ALA A 245 4.19 -25.26 -6.59
C ALA A 245 5.72 -25.44 -6.69
N GLN A 246 6.44 -24.37 -7.00
CA GLN A 246 7.91 -24.40 -7.14
C GLN A 246 8.69 -24.45 -5.81
N ARG A 247 8.08 -24.10 -4.68
CA ARG A 247 8.76 -24.05 -3.37
C ARG A 247 7.87 -24.58 -2.25
N PRO A 248 8.20 -25.71 -1.62
CA PRO A 248 7.45 -26.28 -0.49
C PRO A 248 7.27 -25.31 0.68
N THR A 249 8.26 -24.45 0.95
CA THR A 249 8.21 -23.42 2.00
C THR A 249 7.07 -22.41 1.83
N ARG A 250 6.59 -22.18 0.59
CA ARG A 250 5.45 -21.30 0.33
C ARG A 250 4.13 -21.99 0.65
N LEU A 251 4.05 -23.30 0.36
CA LEU A 251 2.90 -24.11 0.73
C LEU A 251 2.75 -24.16 2.27
N THR A 252 3.87 -24.33 2.99
CA THR A 252 3.87 -24.29 4.46
C THR A 252 3.32 -22.97 4.99
N ARG A 253 3.62 -21.82 4.38
CA ARG A 253 3.05 -20.54 4.80
C ARG A 253 1.53 -20.47 4.61
N VAL A 254 1.00 -21.06 3.56
CA VAL A 254 -0.46 -21.14 3.32
C VAL A 254 -1.12 -22.05 4.34
N THR A 255 -0.55 -23.22 4.61
CA THR A 255 -1.07 -24.16 5.63
C THR A 255 -0.95 -23.60 7.04
N THR A 256 0.14 -22.90 7.35
CA THR A 256 0.34 -22.21 8.64
C THR A 256 -0.69 -21.12 8.89
N PHE A 257 -1.23 -20.49 7.85
CA PHE A 257 -2.32 -19.53 8.01
C PHE A 257 -3.60 -20.17 8.52
N LEU A 258 -3.86 -21.44 8.16
CA LEU A 258 -5.04 -22.19 8.61
C LEU A 258 -4.86 -22.73 10.05
N ASP A 259 -3.64 -23.13 10.43
CA ASP A 259 -3.30 -23.56 11.78
C ASP A 259 -1.94 -22.97 12.22
N PRO A 260 -1.94 -21.72 12.72
CA PRO A 260 -0.72 -21.06 13.15
C PRO A 260 -0.10 -21.68 14.41
N PHE A 261 -0.91 -22.30 15.29
CA PHE A 261 -0.42 -22.88 16.54
C PHE A 261 0.42 -24.15 16.33
N ALA A 262 0.14 -24.93 15.30
CA ALA A 262 0.97 -26.09 14.94
C ALA A 262 2.41 -25.70 14.55
N HIS A 263 2.65 -24.42 14.20
CA HIS A 263 3.94 -23.90 13.77
C HIS A 263 4.37 -22.66 14.56
N SER A 264 4.01 -22.61 15.86
CA SER A 264 4.16 -21.43 16.72
C SER A 264 5.61 -20.92 16.89
N THR A 265 6.61 -21.79 16.75
CA THR A 265 8.03 -21.44 16.89
C THR A 265 8.74 -21.15 15.56
N SER A 266 8.03 -21.27 14.43
CA SER A 266 8.60 -21.11 13.08
C SER A 266 7.75 -20.17 12.21
N SER A 267 7.15 -20.66 11.14
CA SER A 267 6.37 -19.88 10.19
C SER A 267 5.10 -19.26 10.78
N GLY A 268 4.51 -19.82 11.84
CA GLY A 268 3.32 -19.36 12.55
C GLY A 268 3.60 -18.33 13.66
N TYR A 269 4.86 -18.09 14.02
CA TYR A 269 5.22 -17.25 15.16
C TYR A 269 4.54 -15.86 15.11
N GLN A 270 4.57 -15.18 13.98
CA GLN A 270 3.97 -13.83 13.85
C GLN A 270 2.45 -13.87 14.02
N ALA A 271 1.78 -14.87 13.45
CA ALA A 271 0.33 -15.02 13.56
C ALA A 271 -0.08 -15.34 15.01
N VAL A 272 0.64 -16.23 15.68
CA VAL A 272 0.40 -16.58 17.10
C VAL A 272 0.62 -15.36 18.00
N GLN A 273 1.72 -14.61 17.81
CA GLN A 273 1.97 -13.40 18.59
C GLN A 273 0.91 -12.32 18.37
N SER A 274 0.40 -12.17 17.13
CA SER A 274 -0.69 -11.21 16.88
C SER A 274 -2.00 -11.64 17.53
N ILE A 275 -2.28 -12.94 17.62
CA ILE A 275 -3.46 -13.45 18.36
C ILE A 275 -3.32 -13.20 19.86
N TYR A 276 -2.11 -13.36 20.43
CA TYR A 276 -1.88 -13.07 21.85
C TYR A 276 -1.91 -11.58 22.18
N ALA A 277 -1.72 -10.69 21.19
CA ALA A 277 -1.76 -9.26 21.37
C ALA A 277 -3.18 -8.65 21.31
N LEU A 278 -4.18 -9.44 20.88
CA LEU A 278 -5.60 -9.07 20.81
C LEU A 278 -6.33 -9.44 22.10
#